data_2e37c3f98a093bedf7c4152afe07deb2
#
_entry.id   2e37c3f98a093bedf7c4152afe07deb2
#
_cell.length_a   1.000
_cell.length_b   1.000
_cell.length_c   1.000
_cell.angle_alpha   90.00
_cell.angle_beta   90.00
_cell.angle_gamma   90.00
#
_symmetry.space_group_name_H-M   'P 1'
#
loop_
_entity.id
_entity.type
_entity.pdbx_description
1 polymer ?
#
loop_
_entity_poly.entity_id
_entity_poly.type
_entity_poly.pdbx_seq_one_letter_code
_entity_poly.pdbx_strand_id
1 'polypeptide(L)'
;QELLEAYAPLGAEGLAENFKYFIQAIMPTCEQYDVKMAMHPDDPPKALFGLPRIATDAQDLRRIESFYDSPYNGFTLCTGSLGENRANDVPALIREFAGRDKVPFAQIRNIKFTSDVDFHESAHPSAYGSLDMYEIMLAFYQAGFDGYARSDHGRDIWGEHGRPGYGLYDRALGTSYLSGLWEAITKANR
;
A
#
# COMPACT_ATOMS: atom_id res chain seq x y z
N GLN A 1 5.12 7.86 26.98
CA GLN A 1 5.75 6.75 27.69
C GLN A 1 4.72 5.70 28.10
N GLU A 2 3.61 6.06 28.74
CA GLU A 2 2.52 5.18 29.18
C GLU A 2 1.98 4.27 28.05
N LEU A 3 1.77 4.81 26.83
CA LEU A 3 1.34 4.02 25.68
C LEU A 3 2.42 3.00 25.23
N LEU A 4 3.69 3.37 25.25
CA LEU A 4 4.77 2.45 24.93
C LEU A 4 4.85 1.29 25.91
N GLU A 5 4.67 1.58 27.20
CA GLU A 5 4.64 0.56 28.27
C GLU A 5 3.43 -0.38 28.11
N ALA A 6 2.27 0.14 27.66
CA ALA A 6 1.09 -0.67 27.42
C ALA A 6 1.22 -1.59 26.20
N TYR A 7 1.89 -1.16 25.14
CA TYR A 7 2.04 -1.93 23.90
C TYR A 7 3.27 -2.85 23.88
N ALA A 8 4.35 -2.51 24.58
CA ALA A 8 5.60 -3.27 24.57
C ALA A 8 5.43 -4.79 24.89
N PRO A 9 4.56 -5.21 25.85
CA PRO A 9 4.39 -6.63 26.17
C PRO A 9 3.71 -7.44 25.06
N LEU A 10 3.01 -6.82 24.10
CA LEU A 10 2.29 -7.55 23.06
C LEU A 10 3.22 -8.25 22.08
N GLY A 11 4.33 -7.61 21.71
CA GLY A 11 5.21 -8.11 20.66
C GLY A 11 4.50 -8.26 19.30
N ALA A 12 5.21 -8.79 18.31
CA ALA A 12 4.65 -9.00 16.97
C ALA A 12 3.52 -10.06 16.96
N GLU A 13 3.70 -11.14 17.70
CA GLU A 13 2.70 -12.20 17.78
C GLU A 13 1.41 -11.73 18.47
N GLY A 14 1.51 -11.04 19.59
CA GLY A 14 0.33 -10.51 20.28
C GLY A 14 -0.42 -9.48 19.43
N LEU A 15 0.31 -8.63 18.69
CA LEU A 15 -0.31 -7.68 17.74
C LEU A 15 -1.03 -8.42 16.61
N ALA A 16 -0.41 -9.45 16.03
CA ALA A 16 -1.01 -10.26 14.98
C ALA A 16 -2.24 -11.03 15.45
N GLU A 17 -2.21 -11.62 16.65
CA GLU A 17 -3.37 -12.33 17.22
C GLU A 17 -4.53 -11.37 17.53
N ASN A 18 -4.25 -10.16 18.03
CA ASN A 18 -5.27 -9.15 18.23
C ASN A 18 -5.90 -8.72 16.89
N PHE A 19 -5.08 -8.56 15.85
CA PHE A 19 -5.58 -8.21 14.52
C PHE A 19 -6.40 -9.36 13.90
N LYS A 20 -5.96 -10.61 14.07
CA LYS A 20 -6.72 -11.78 13.65
C LYS A 20 -8.08 -11.85 14.35
N TYR A 21 -8.13 -11.64 15.66
CA TYR A 21 -9.40 -11.58 16.40
C TYR A 21 -10.33 -10.52 15.81
N PHE A 22 -9.82 -9.31 15.53
CA PHE A 22 -10.59 -8.23 14.92
C PHE A 22 -11.14 -8.66 13.54
N ILE A 23 -10.27 -9.17 12.66
CA ILE A 23 -10.68 -9.62 11.31
C ILE A 23 -11.78 -10.68 11.41
N GLN A 24 -11.59 -11.70 12.23
CA GLN A 24 -12.58 -12.77 12.40
C GLN A 24 -13.92 -12.28 12.94
N ALA A 25 -13.90 -11.25 13.77
CA ALA A 25 -15.12 -10.67 14.34
C ALA A 25 -15.92 -9.85 13.33
N ILE A 26 -15.25 -9.12 12.41
CA ILE A 26 -15.93 -8.21 11.48
C ILE A 26 -16.31 -8.86 10.14
N MET A 27 -15.56 -9.88 9.68
CA MET A 27 -15.76 -10.47 8.35
C MET A 27 -17.18 -10.95 8.07
N PRO A 28 -17.89 -11.63 8.98
CA PRO A 28 -19.28 -12.02 8.73
C PRO A 28 -20.21 -10.84 8.41
N THR A 29 -19.96 -9.68 9.05
CA THR A 29 -20.72 -8.45 8.75
C THR A 29 -20.30 -7.87 7.40
N CYS A 30 -19.01 -7.89 7.08
CA CYS A 30 -18.52 -7.44 5.78
C CYS A 30 -19.12 -8.25 4.62
N GLU A 31 -19.19 -9.56 4.77
CA GLU A 31 -19.83 -10.46 3.80
C GLU A 31 -21.33 -10.20 3.67
N GLN A 32 -22.02 -10.02 4.80
CA GLN A 32 -23.47 -9.75 4.82
C GLN A 32 -23.84 -8.46 4.08
N TYR A 33 -23.00 -7.43 4.19
CA TYR A 33 -23.28 -6.10 3.64
C TYR A 33 -22.49 -5.76 2.38
N ASP A 34 -21.79 -6.73 1.80
CA ASP A 34 -20.96 -6.56 0.60
C ASP A 34 -19.92 -5.43 0.74
N VAL A 35 -19.21 -5.42 1.87
CA VAL A 35 -18.18 -4.41 2.18
C VAL A 35 -16.81 -5.08 2.19
N LYS A 36 -16.00 -4.84 1.17
CA LYS A 36 -14.61 -5.33 1.14
C LYS A 36 -13.75 -4.51 2.11
N MET A 37 -13.11 -5.19 3.05
CA MET A 37 -12.05 -4.59 3.87
C MET A 37 -10.78 -4.48 3.05
N ALA A 38 -10.11 -3.35 3.17
CA ALA A 38 -8.87 -3.06 2.46
C ALA A 38 -7.80 -2.60 3.47
N MET A 39 -7.18 -3.57 4.16
CA MET A 39 -6.16 -3.29 5.17
C MET A 39 -4.95 -2.60 4.52
N HIS A 40 -4.56 -1.45 5.05
CA HIS A 40 -3.38 -0.73 4.58
C HIS A 40 -2.10 -1.34 5.19
N PRO A 41 -1.02 -1.56 4.41
CA PRO A 41 0.24 -2.01 4.95
C PRO A 41 0.84 -0.99 5.92
N ASP A 42 1.74 -1.45 6.76
CA ASP A 42 2.44 -0.58 7.69
C ASP A 42 3.28 0.47 6.95
N ASP A 43 3.24 1.71 7.43
CA ASP A 43 4.00 2.84 6.92
C ASP A 43 4.67 3.60 8.09
N PRO A 44 6.00 3.60 8.18
CA PRO A 44 6.96 2.82 7.40
C PRO A 44 6.89 1.31 7.74
N PRO A 45 7.33 0.42 6.81
CA PRO A 45 7.30 -1.03 7.00
C PRO A 45 8.49 -1.51 7.87
N LYS A 46 8.68 -0.89 9.00
CA LYS A 46 9.72 -1.21 9.99
C LYS A 46 9.27 -0.82 11.39
N ALA A 47 9.79 -1.53 12.40
CA ALA A 47 9.51 -1.22 13.79
C ALA A 47 9.83 0.25 14.14
N LEU A 48 8.95 0.90 14.89
CA LEU A 48 9.11 2.26 15.38
C LEU A 48 9.07 2.26 16.91
N PHE A 49 10.02 2.96 17.53
CA PHE A 49 10.13 3.05 19.00
C PHE A 49 10.17 1.68 19.71
N GLY A 50 10.69 0.64 19.04
CA GLY A 50 10.69 -0.72 19.55
C GLY A 50 9.33 -1.45 19.43
N LEU A 51 8.30 -0.83 18.87
CA LEU A 51 7.02 -1.46 18.60
C LEU A 51 7.04 -2.16 17.23
N PRO A 52 6.57 -3.41 17.15
CA PRO A 52 6.59 -4.19 15.92
C PRO A 52 5.58 -3.68 14.89
N ARG A 53 5.83 -4.07 13.64
CA ARG A 53 4.91 -4.00 12.51
C ARG A 53 4.57 -5.42 12.05
N ILE A 54 3.42 -5.62 11.44
CA ILE A 54 2.91 -6.94 11.04
C ILE A 54 2.41 -7.01 9.60
N ALA A 55 2.56 -5.93 8.82
CA ALA A 55 2.12 -5.84 7.45
C ALA A 55 3.19 -5.14 6.60
N THR A 56 4.37 -5.74 6.49
CA THR A 56 5.58 -5.11 5.94
C THR A 56 6.08 -5.76 4.65
N ASP A 57 5.69 -7.00 4.37
CA ASP A 57 6.15 -7.78 3.22
C ASP A 57 5.12 -8.85 2.77
N ALA A 58 5.49 -9.62 1.75
CA ALA A 58 4.65 -10.68 1.20
C ALA A 58 4.24 -11.75 2.22
N GLN A 59 5.14 -12.10 3.14
CA GLN A 59 4.87 -13.13 4.15
C GLN A 59 3.83 -12.64 5.15
N ASP A 60 3.97 -11.40 5.59
CA ASP A 60 3.03 -10.75 6.48
C ASP A 60 1.63 -10.67 5.84
N LEU A 61 1.56 -10.23 4.58
CA LEU A 61 0.28 -10.13 3.87
C LEU A 61 -0.38 -11.51 3.71
N ARG A 62 0.37 -12.55 3.34
CA ARG A 62 -0.17 -13.93 3.28
C ARG A 62 -0.64 -14.43 4.65
N ARG A 63 0.07 -14.09 5.72
CA ARG A 63 -0.35 -14.40 7.09
C ARG A 63 -1.67 -13.74 7.42
N ILE A 64 -1.82 -12.45 7.11
CA ILE A 64 -3.06 -11.68 7.36
C ILE A 64 -4.22 -12.22 6.51
N GLU A 65 -3.97 -12.57 5.25
CA GLU A 65 -4.96 -13.22 4.40
C GLU A 65 -5.49 -14.51 5.05
N SER A 66 -4.60 -15.31 5.66
CA SER A 66 -4.96 -16.57 6.33
C SER A 66 -5.79 -16.41 7.61
N PHE A 67 -5.93 -15.20 8.15
CA PHE A 67 -6.74 -14.97 9.35
C PHE A 67 -8.23 -15.21 9.11
N TYR A 68 -8.67 -14.95 7.88
CA TYR A 68 -10.03 -15.25 7.42
C TYR A 68 -10.03 -15.40 5.89
N ASP A 69 -10.26 -16.60 5.40
CA ASP A 69 -10.27 -16.88 3.97
C ASP A 69 -11.59 -16.41 3.34
N SER A 70 -11.57 -15.18 2.83
CA SER A 70 -12.72 -14.53 2.21
C SER A 70 -12.25 -13.49 1.20
N PRO A 71 -12.96 -13.28 0.08
CA PRO A 71 -12.70 -12.18 -0.85
C PRO A 71 -12.93 -10.80 -0.23
N TYR A 72 -13.58 -10.75 0.94
CA TYR A 72 -13.79 -9.50 1.69
C TYR A 72 -12.63 -9.12 2.59
N ASN A 73 -11.71 -10.05 2.88
CA ASN A 73 -10.45 -9.80 3.59
C ASN A 73 -9.35 -9.49 2.58
N GLY A 74 -9.18 -8.22 2.26
CA GLY A 74 -8.25 -7.73 1.25
C GLY A 74 -7.33 -6.64 1.74
N PHE A 75 -6.58 -6.06 0.82
CA PHE A 75 -5.53 -5.07 1.09
C PHE A 75 -5.74 -3.78 0.32
N THR A 76 -5.42 -2.66 0.94
CA THR A 76 -4.99 -1.47 0.22
C THR A 76 -3.56 -1.70 -0.22
N LEU A 77 -3.32 -1.92 -1.50
CA LEU A 77 -1.95 -2.05 -1.98
C LEU A 77 -1.35 -0.67 -2.16
N CYS A 78 -0.52 -0.25 -1.19
CA CYS A 78 0.19 1.01 -1.23
C CYS A 78 1.62 0.79 -1.76
N THR A 79 1.89 1.30 -2.96
CA THR A 79 3.20 1.10 -3.61
C THR A 79 4.33 1.79 -2.90
N GLY A 80 4.06 2.96 -2.28
CA GLY A 80 5.04 3.65 -1.45
C GLY A 80 5.36 2.87 -0.19
N SER A 81 4.36 2.61 0.66
CA SER A 81 4.59 1.90 1.94
C SER A 81 5.28 0.56 1.77
N LEU A 82 4.83 -0.27 0.83
CA LEU A 82 5.51 -1.54 0.53
C LEU A 82 6.88 -1.33 -0.12
N GLY A 83 7.02 -0.29 -0.96
CA GLY A 83 8.27 0.03 -1.65
C GLY A 83 9.35 0.62 -0.74
N GLU A 84 8.99 1.14 0.44
CA GLU A 84 9.94 1.57 1.47
C GLU A 84 10.75 0.41 2.05
N ASN A 85 10.23 -0.80 2.01
CA ASN A 85 10.99 -2.02 2.27
C ASN A 85 11.71 -2.46 0.98
N ARG A 86 13.02 -2.22 0.88
CA ARG A 86 13.83 -2.55 -0.30
C ARG A 86 13.87 -4.05 -0.64
N ALA A 87 13.49 -4.92 0.29
CA ALA A 87 13.41 -6.35 0.05
C ALA A 87 12.13 -6.74 -0.72
N ASN A 88 11.15 -5.84 -0.81
CA ASN A 88 9.92 -6.09 -1.52
C ASN A 88 10.08 -5.87 -3.03
N ASP A 89 9.63 -6.85 -3.81
CA ASP A 89 9.34 -6.70 -5.23
C ASP A 89 7.87 -6.25 -5.36
N VAL A 90 7.65 -4.93 -5.41
CA VAL A 90 6.29 -4.35 -5.44
C VAL A 90 5.49 -4.83 -6.66
N PRO A 91 6.04 -4.88 -7.89
CA PRO A 91 5.35 -5.49 -9.02
C PRO A 91 4.95 -6.95 -8.80
N ALA A 92 5.78 -7.76 -8.14
CA ALA A 92 5.43 -9.15 -7.81
C ALA A 92 4.29 -9.23 -6.78
N LEU A 93 4.30 -8.38 -5.75
CA LEU A 93 3.21 -8.25 -4.78
C LEU A 93 1.87 -7.88 -5.45
N ILE A 94 1.90 -6.94 -6.39
CA ILE A 94 0.73 -6.56 -7.16
C ILE A 94 0.19 -7.77 -7.93
N ARG A 95 1.03 -8.45 -8.71
CA ARG A 95 0.61 -9.63 -9.49
C ARG A 95 0.03 -10.72 -8.58
N GLU A 96 0.62 -10.95 -7.42
CA GLU A 96 0.15 -11.95 -6.48
C GLU A 96 -1.21 -11.62 -5.88
N PHE A 97 -1.35 -10.44 -5.28
CA PHE A 97 -2.54 -10.13 -4.50
C PHE A 97 -3.68 -9.55 -5.35
N ALA A 98 -3.40 -8.70 -6.33
CA ALA A 98 -4.43 -8.22 -7.25
C ALA A 98 -4.91 -9.32 -8.19
N GLY A 99 -4.02 -10.22 -8.65
CA GLY A 99 -4.39 -11.36 -9.49
C GLY A 99 -5.31 -12.39 -8.80
N ARG A 100 -5.50 -12.29 -7.48
CA ARG A 100 -6.41 -13.12 -6.68
C ARG A 100 -7.61 -12.35 -6.14
N ASP A 101 -7.90 -11.16 -6.67
CA ASP A 101 -8.97 -10.25 -6.22
C ASP A 101 -8.87 -9.86 -4.72
N LYS A 102 -7.64 -9.75 -4.21
CA LYS A 102 -7.37 -9.34 -2.82
C LYS A 102 -7.03 -7.85 -2.68
N VAL A 103 -7.12 -7.08 -3.76
CA VAL A 103 -6.78 -5.64 -3.77
C VAL A 103 -7.99 -4.83 -4.25
N PRO A 104 -8.97 -4.54 -3.39
CA PRO A 104 -10.09 -3.67 -3.75
C PRO A 104 -9.68 -2.22 -3.90
N PHE A 105 -8.53 -1.82 -3.36
CA PHE A 105 -8.05 -0.44 -3.39
C PHE A 105 -6.53 -0.37 -3.56
N ALA A 106 -6.05 0.51 -4.41
CA ALA A 106 -4.63 0.78 -4.62
C ALA A 106 -4.29 2.24 -4.32
N GLN A 107 -3.19 2.45 -3.60
CA GLN A 107 -2.54 3.74 -3.41
C GLN A 107 -1.22 3.73 -4.17
N ILE A 108 -1.14 4.54 -5.22
CA ILE A 108 -0.02 4.47 -6.17
C ILE A 108 0.80 5.75 -6.07
N ARG A 109 1.89 5.69 -5.31
CA ARG A 109 2.84 6.80 -5.12
C ARG A 109 4.27 6.32 -5.30
N ASN A 110 5.16 7.26 -5.58
CA ASN A 110 6.59 7.01 -5.66
C ASN A 110 7.29 7.62 -4.45
N ILE A 111 8.39 7.00 -4.05
CA ILE A 111 9.27 7.47 -2.99
C ILE A 111 10.70 7.59 -3.53
N LYS A 112 11.53 8.40 -2.88
CA LYS A 112 12.94 8.53 -3.20
C LYS A 112 13.79 8.15 -2.01
N PHE A 113 14.59 7.09 -2.13
CA PHE A 113 15.61 6.78 -1.15
C PHE A 113 16.76 7.78 -1.21
N THR A 114 17.18 8.27 -0.05
CA THR A 114 18.33 9.14 0.13
C THR A 114 19.49 8.40 0.78
N SER A 115 19.20 7.32 1.51
CA SER A 115 20.18 6.37 2.06
C SER A 115 19.54 4.97 2.12
N ASP A 116 20.21 4.02 2.75
CA ASP A 116 19.68 2.67 2.95
C ASP A 116 18.46 2.62 3.89
N VAL A 117 18.30 3.63 4.74
CA VAL A 117 17.27 3.68 5.77
C VAL A 117 16.34 4.90 5.66
N ASP A 118 16.74 5.91 4.87
CA ASP A 118 16.01 7.16 4.73
C ASP A 118 15.38 7.29 3.35
N PHE A 119 14.18 7.79 3.31
CA PHE A 119 13.44 8.09 2.10
C PHE A 119 12.56 9.32 2.30
N HIS A 120 12.06 9.86 1.23
CA HIS A 120 11.07 10.94 1.24
C HIS A 120 10.07 10.79 0.08
N GLU A 121 8.96 11.51 0.17
CA GLU A 121 8.00 11.60 -0.93
C GLU A 121 8.65 12.18 -2.18
N SER A 122 8.32 11.63 -3.33
CA SER A 122 8.77 12.13 -4.63
C SER A 122 7.61 12.39 -5.57
N ALA A 123 7.87 13.07 -6.69
CA ALA A 123 6.91 13.08 -7.78
C ALA A 123 6.69 11.65 -8.32
N HIS A 124 5.51 11.40 -8.87
CA HIS A 124 5.11 10.08 -9.35
C HIS A 124 5.97 9.49 -10.49
N PRO A 125 6.43 10.26 -11.50
CA PRO A 125 7.23 9.67 -12.57
C PRO A 125 8.48 8.95 -12.08
N SER A 126 8.78 7.78 -12.65
CA SER A 126 9.92 6.91 -12.27
C SER A 126 11.26 7.66 -12.23
N ALA A 127 11.45 8.66 -13.10
CA ALA A 127 12.67 9.47 -13.15
C ALA A 127 12.95 10.28 -11.86
N TYR A 128 11.95 10.55 -11.04
CA TYR A 128 12.08 11.36 -9.83
C TYR A 128 12.17 10.54 -8.55
N GLY A 129 11.65 9.32 -8.57
CA GLY A 129 11.64 8.43 -7.42
C GLY A 129 12.61 7.28 -7.52
N SER A 130 12.37 6.27 -6.72
CA SER A 130 13.15 5.03 -6.66
C SER A 130 12.36 3.80 -7.10
N LEU A 131 11.07 3.95 -7.34
CA LEU A 131 10.21 2.89 -7.85
C LEU A 131 9.98 3.07 -9.35
N ASP A 132 9.96 1.96 -10.09
CA ASP A 132 9.59 1.97 -11.50
C ASP A 132 8.07 1.96 -11.64
N MET A 133 7.50 3.13 -11.87
CA MET A 133 6.06 3.31 -11.96
C MET A 133 5.45 2.69 -13.22
N TYR A 134 6.24 2.50 -14.27
CA TYR A 134 5.79 1.78 -15.46
C TYR A 134 5.59 0.30 -15.13
N GLU A 135 6.58 -0.34 -14.49
CA GLU A 135 6.48 -1.75 -14.09
C GLU A 135 5.36 -1.98 -13.06
N ILE A 136 5.15 -1.04 -12.15
CA ILE A 136 4.04 -1.06 -11.20
C ILE A 136 2.70 -1.04 -11.95
N MET A 137 2.49 -0.09 -12.87
CA MET A 137 1.23 0.00 -13.63
C MET A 137 1.03 -1.19 -14.57
N LEU A 138 2.11 -1.71 -15.15
CA LEU A 138 2.08 -2.93 -15.95
C LEU A 138 1.67 -4.15 -15.11
N ALA A 139 2.17 -4.26 -13.89
CA ALA A 139 1.79 -5.33 -12.97
C ALA A 139 0.30 -5.29 -12.61
N PHE A 140 -0.28 -4.11 -12.34
CA PHE A 140 -1.71 -3.95 -12.15
C PHE A 140 -2.52 -4.37 -13.38
N TYR A 141 -2.08 -3.96 -14.58
CA TYR A 141 -2.71 -4.37 -15.82
C TYR A 141 -2.68 -5.89 -16.02
N GLN A 142 -1.50 -6.51 -15.84
CA GLN A 142 -1.32 -7.96 -15.98
C GLN A 142 -2.11 -8.77 -14.95
N ALA A 143 -2.31 -8.22 -13.77
CA ALA A 143 -3.13 -8.82 -12.71
C ALA A 143 -4.65 -8.71 -12.99
N GLY A 144 -5.07 -7.96 -14.01
CA GLY A 144 -6.49 -7.72 -14.27
C GLY A 144 -7.15 -6.83 -13.21
N PHE A 145 -6.39 -5.94 -12.57
CA PHE A 145 -6.90 -5.07 -11.52
C PHE A 145 -8.04 -4.18 -12.01
N ASP A 146 -9.17 -4.26 -11.34
CA ASP A 146 -10.41 -3.49 -11.63
C ASP A 146 -10.91 -2.70 -10.40
N GLY A 147 -10.13 -2.68 -9.32
CA GLY A 147 -10.43 -1.94 -8.10
C GLY A 147 -10.25 -0.42 -8.24
N TYR A 148 -10.45 0.27 -7.15
CA TYR A 148 -10.23 1.71 -7.08
C TYR A 148 -8.75 2.04 -6.90
N ALA A 149 -8.27 3.07 -7.61
CA ALA A 149 -6.90 3.56 -7.49
C ALA A 149 -6.86 5.08 -7.28
N ARG A 150 -5.87 5.53 -6.51
CA ARG A 150 -5.57 6.96 -6.35
C ARG A 150 -4.06 7.20 -6.32
N SER A 151 -3.65 8.44 -6.64
CA SER A 151 -2.26 8.89 -6.59
C SER A 151 -1.69 9.03 -5.17
N ASP A 152 -2.48 8.75 -4.15
CA ASP A 152 -2.13 8.77 -2.72
C ASP A 152 -1.57 10.09 -2.21
N HIS A 153 -0.27 10.19 -1.93
CA HIS A 153 0.39 11.38 -1.42
C HIS A 153 0.76 12.37 -2.53
N GLY A 154 1.01 13.63 -2.14
CA GLY A 154 1.54 14.69 -2.99
C GLY A 154 2.27 15.71 -2.14
N ARG A 155 3.36 16.23 -2.68
CA ARG A 155 4.15 17.29 -2.05
C ARG A 155 3.43 18.63 -2.23
N ASP A 156 3.60 19.55 -1.29
CA ASP A 156 3.19 20.94 -1.46
C ASP A 156 4.11 21.59 -2.50
N ILE A 157 3.57 21.94 -3.67
CA ILE A 157 4.30 22.57 -4.75
C ILE A 157 3.62 23.90 -5.15
N TRP A 158 4.35 24.76 -5.88
CA TRP A 158 3.83 26.02 -6.42
C TRP A 158 3.21 26.97 -5.39
N GLY A 159 3.76 26.98 -4.15
CA GLY A 159 3.26 27.85 -3.08
C GLY A 159 1.98 27.36 -2.40
N GLU A 160 1.60 26.11 -2.65
CA GLU A 160 0.52 25.47 -1.92
C GLU A 160 0.92 25.29 -0.44
N HIS A 161 -0.05 25.50 0.45
CA HIS A 161 0.10 25.28 1.87
C HIS A 161 -1.09 24.46 2.35
N GLY A 162 -0.82 23.27 2.86
CA GLY A 162 -1.85 22.35 3.29
C GLY A 162 -1.35 21.37 4.35
N ARG A 163 -2.05 20.28 4.51
CA ARG A 163 -1.59 19.17 5.34
C ARG A 163 -0.40 18.52 4.65
N PRO A 164 0.76 18.39 5.31
CA PRO A 164 1.94 17.73 4.75
C PRO A 164 1.60 16.36 4.15
N GLY A 165 2.11 16.09 2.95
CA GLY A 165 1.84 14.86 2.23
C GLY A 165 0.52 14.86 1.41
N TYR A 166 -0.26 15.94 1.45
CA TYR A 166 -1.55 16.00 0.76
C TYR A 166 -1.67 17.16 -0.24
N GLY A 167 -0.54 17.61 -0.80
CA GLY A 167 -0.48 18.63 -1.84
C GLY A 167 -1.39 18.30 -3.02
N LEU A 168 -2.33 19.19 -3.34
CA LEU A 168 -3.36 18.95 -4.36
C LEU A 168 -2.77 18.91 -5.77
N TYR A 169 -1.87 19.86 -6.08
CA TYR A 169 -1.31 19.97 -7.43
C TYR A 169 -0.44 18.74 -7.76
N ASP A 170 0.44 18.32 -6.86
CA ASP A 170 1.31 17.17 -7.09
C ASP A 170 0.49 15.85 -7.22
N ARG A 171 -0.59 15.71 -6.45
CA ARG A 171 -1.54 14.58 -6.58
C ARG A 171 -2.28 14.61 -7.91
N ALA A 172 -2.70 15.78 -8.39
CA ALA A 172 -3.33 15.91 -9.70
C ALA A 172 -2.37 15.56 -10.84
N LEU A 173 -1.12 16.03 -10.78
CA LEU A 173 -0.07 15.64 -11.72
C LEU A 173 0.21 14.13 -11.68
N GLY A 174 0.29 13.56 -10.49
CA GLY A 174 0.44 12.13 -10.28
C GLY A 174 -0.70 11.33 -10.91
N THR A 175 -1.94 11.73 -10.67
CA THR A 175 -3.11 11.08 -11.28
C THR A 175 -3.07 11.15 -12.81
N SER A 176 -2.72 12.30 -13.39
CA SER A 176 -2.59 12.47 -14.84
C SER A 176 -1.49 11.57 -15.41
N TYR A 177 -0.34 11.48 -14.75
CA TYR A 177 0.76 10.60 -15.15
C TYR A 177 0.34 9.12 -15.13
N LEU A 178 -0.26 8.65 -14.04
CA LEU A 178 -0.73 7.27 -13.89
C LEU A 178 -1.81 6.93 -14.93
N SER A 179 -2.72 7.85 -15.21
CA SER A 179 -3.74 7.68 -16.25
C SER A 179 -3.13 7.56 -17.64
N GLY A 180 -2.09 8.35 -17.94
CA GLY A 180 -1.35 8.25 -19.20
C GLY A 180 -0.61 6.93 -19.35
N LEU A 181 0.03 6.43 -18.28
CA LEU A 181 0.66 5.10 -18.27
C LEU A 181 -0.37 3.99 -18.49
N TRP A 182 -1.50 4.05 -17.80
CA TRP A 182 -2.58 3.07 -17.95
C TRP A 182 -3.12 3.03 -19.37
N GLU A 183 -3.37 4.20 -19.98
CA GLU A 183 -3.81 4.29 -21.38
C GLU A 183 -2.78 3.68 -22.34
N ALA A 184 -1.49 4.02 -22.17
CA ALA A 184 -0.42 3.52 -23.02
C ALA A 184 -0.28 1.99 -22.91
N ILE A 185 -0.25 1.45 -21.69
CA ILE A 185 -0.15 0.01 -21.42
C ILE A 185 -1.36 -0.73 -22.01
N THR A 186 -2.57 -0.22 -21.79
CA THR A 186 -3.79 -0.84 -22.31
C THR A 186 -3.81 -0.87 -23.83
N LYS A 187 -3.35 0.18 -24.50
CA LYS A 187 -3.27 0.22 -25.98
C LYS A 187 -2.19 -0.69 -26.54
N ALA A 188 -1.06 -0.81 -25.86
CA ALA A 188 0.07 -1.65 -26.31
C ALA A 188 -0.22 -3.17 -26.16
N ASN A 189 -1.18 -3.55 -25.33
CA ASN A 189 -1.51 -4.94 -25.01
C ASN A 189 -2.91 -5.38 -25.54
N ARG A 190 -3.48 -4.60 -26.43
CA ARG A 190 -4.67 -4.98 -27.22
C ARG A 190 -4.22 -5.71 -28.48
#